data_43479ee21ab8a616d6e075b698f2e2cf
#
_entry.id   43479ee21ab8a616d6e075b698f2e2cf
#
_cell.length_a   1.000
_cell.length_b   1.000
_cell.length_c   1.000
_cell.angle_alpha   90.00
_cell.angle_beta   90.00
_cell.angle_gamma   90.00
#
_symmetry.space_group_name_H-M   'P 1'
#
loop_
_entity.id
_entity.type
_entity.pdbx_description
1 polymer ?
#
loop_
_entity_poly.entity_id
_entity_poly.type
_entity_poly.pdbx_seq_one_letter_code
_entity_poly.pdbx_strand_id
1 'polypeptide(L)'
;MYDIDNQENLFAFERKEMVKQYAKSGGITIEEHNRALKERADILLTMEYIGKEIHELLCRACDYHDLGKANPRMQERLQNHKLRFEPDREIPHNILSMYLIPKEPLPEYYLMLFVVGFHHDYGNVFQILQSTEKQCLAKEL
;
A
#
# COMPACT_ATOMS: atom_id res chain seq x y z
N MET A 1 -31.09 22.41 25.66
CA MET A 1 -30.99 23.01 24.32
C MET A 1 -29.62 22.60 23.78
N TYR A 2 -29.55 21.45 23.06
CA TYR A 2 -28.31 20.90 22.55
C TYR A 2 -28.03 21.51 21.18
N ASP A 3 -26.85 22.10 21.06
CA ASP A 3 -26.36 22.87 19.92
C ASP A 3 -26.23 21.95 18.70
N ILE A 4 -27.13 22.11 17.74
CA ILE A 4 -27.15 21.33 16.46
C ILE A 4 -26.08 21.85 15.52
N ASP A 5 -25.52 23.02 15.73
CA ASP A 5 -24.50 23.65 14.85
C ASP A 5 -23.11 23.01 14.95
N ASN A 6 -22.85 22.13 15.92
CA ASN A 6 -21.55 21.50 16.10
C ASN A 6 -21.40 20.19 15.31
N GLN A 7 -22.50 19.59 14.83
CA GLN A 7 -22.44 18.37 14.01
C GLN A 7 -22.14 18.64 12.53
N GLU A 8 -22.63 19.76 11.98
CA GLU A 8 -22.34 20.10 10.57
C GLU A 8 -20.87 20.48 10.35
N ASN A 9 -20.21 21.07 11.34
CA ASN A 9 -18.78 21.36 11.27
C ASN A 9 -17.89 20.13 11.41
N LEU A 10 -18.33 19.08 12.10
CA LEU A 10 -17.58 17.82 12.20
C LEU A 10 -17.60 17.06 10.85
N PHE A 11 -18.77 17.07 10.15
CA PHE A 11 -18.90 16.46 8.82
C PHE A 11 -18.28 17.29 7.69
N ALA A 12 -18.11 18.60 7.87
CA ALA A 12 -17.39 19.45 6.92
C ALA A 12 -15.87 19.25 6.99
N PHE A 13 -15.34 18.83 8.14
CA PHE A 13 -13.91 18.51 8.28
C PHE A 13 -13.54 17.18 7.63
N GLU A 14 -14.48 16.25 7.46
CA GLU A 14 -14.27 14.94 6.82
C GLU A 14 -14.31 15.01 5.29
N ARG A 15 -14.73 16.13 4.70
CA ARG A 15 -14.59 16.39 3.24
C ARG A 15 -13.33 17.18 2.90
N LYS A 16 -12.24 16.97 3.60
CA LYS A 16 -10.94 17.28 3.04
C LYS A 16 -10.81 16.43 1.78
N GLU A 17 -10.74 17.06 0.61
CA GLU A 17 -10.46 16.39 -0.67
C GLU A 17 -9.44 15.30 -0.41
N MET A 18 -9.84 14.03 -0.57
CA MET A 18 -8.91 12.93 -0.42
C MET A 18 -7.84 13.16 -1.48
N VAL A 19 -6.65 13.54 -1.04
CA VAL A 19 -5.52 13.80 -1.93
C VAL A 19 -5.33 12.53 -2.74
N LYS A 20 -5.56 12.61 -4.06
CA LYS A 20 -5.40 11.47 -4.95
C LYS A 20 -3.98 10.95 -4.86
N GLN A 21 -3.83 9.70 -4.47
CA GLN A 21 -2.54 9.02 -4.39
C GLN A 21 -2.37 8.14 -5.62
N TYR A 22 -1.26 8.34 -6.32
CA TYR A 22 -1.00 7.66 -7.58
C TYR A 22 -0.18 6.39 -7.40
N ALA A 23 -0.55 5.34 -8.14
CA ALA A 23 0.22 4.11 -8.25
C ALA A 23 1.28 4.19 -9.36
N LYS A 24 1.00 4.98 -10.39
CA LYS A 24 1.85 5.12 -11.59
C LYS A 24 1.91 6.56 -12.06
N SER A 25 3.02 6.90 -12.72
CA SER A 25 3.26 8.23 -13.32
C SER A 25 2.24 8.64 -14.40
N GLY A 26 1.45 7.70 -14.93
CA GLY A 26 0.39 7.96 -15.90
C GLY A 26 -0.94 8.43 -15.30
N GLY A 27 -0.97 8.82 -14.01
CA GLY A 27 -2.19 9.33 -13.36
C GLY A 27 -3.14 8.25 -12.85
N ILE A 28 -2.75 6.98 -12.89
CA ILE A 28 -3.55 5.88 -12.30
C ILE A 28 -3.39 5.93 -10.78
N THR A 29 -4.50 6.04 -10.08
CA THR A 29 -4.52 6.05 -8.61
C THR A 29 -4.23 4.67 -8.03
N ILE A 30 -3.82 4.61 -6.76
CA ILE A 30 -3.65 3.35 -6.02
C ILE A 30 -4.97 2.56 -6.01
N GLU A 31 -6.09 3.24 -5.78
CA GLU A 31 -7.41 2.62 -5.77
C GLU A 31 -7.78 2.00 -7.12
N GLU A 32 -7.60 2.74 -8.23
CA GLU A 32 -7.87 2.24 -9.58
C GLU A 32 -6.99 1.04 -9.93
N HIS A 33 -5.71 1.10 -9.54
CA HIS A 33 -4.78 0.01 -9.74
C HIS A 33 -5.18 -1.24 -8.96
N ASN A 34 -5.52 -1.09 -7.68
CA ASN A 34 -5.97 -2.20 -6.83
C ASN A 34 -7.27 -2.82 -7.35
N ARG A 35 -8.22 -2.00 -7.78
CA ARG A 35 -9.47 -2.49 -8.39
C ARG A 35 -9.20 -3.35 -9.63
N ALA A 36 -8.35 -2.87 -10.55
CA ALA A 36 -7.99 -3.63 -11.75
C ALA A 36 -7.31 -4.96 -11.46
N LEU A 37 -6.52 -5.04 -10.37
CA LEU A 37 -5.92 -6.30 -9.93
C LEU A 37 -6.95 -7.26 -9.33
N LYS A 38 -7.89 -6.76 -8.53
CA LYS A 38 -8.97 -7.56 -7.96
C LYS A 38 -9.89 -8.14 -9.05
N GLU A 39 -10.22 -7.36 -10.07
CA GLU A 39 -10.97 -7.85 -11.24
C GLU A 39 -10.26 -9.04 -11.93
N ARG A 40 -8.93 -9.02 -11.97
CA ARG A 40 -8.15 -10.17 -12.49
C ARG A 40 -8.19 -11.36 -11.54
N ALA A 41 -8.16 -11.13 -10.23
CA ALA A 41 -8.33 -12.20 -9.24
C ALA A 41 -9.73 -12.84 -9.33
N ASP A 42 -10.78 -12.07 -9.61
CA ASP A 42 -12.14 -12.56 -9.85
C ASP A 42 -12.20 -13.45 -11.08
N ILE A 43 -11.47 -13.12 -12.15
CA ILE A 43 -11.37 -13.97 -13.35
C ILE A 43 -10.71 -15.31 -12.99
N LEU A 44 -9.62 -15.32 -12.21
CA LEU A 44 -8.94 -16.54 -11.80
C LEU A 44 -9.86 -17.46 -10.97
N LEU A 45 -10.66 -16.86 -10.07
CA LEU A 45 -11.67 -17.59 -9.31
C LEU A 45 -12.77 -18.17 -10.21
N THR A 46 -13.29 -17.37 -11.14
CA THR A 46 -14.35 -17.78 -12.08
C THR A 46 -13.89 -18.89 -13.00
N MET A 47 -12.61 -18.87 -13.39
CA MET A 47 -11.99 -19.92 -14.22
C MET A 47 -11.55 -21.16 -13.40
N GLU A 48 -11.82 -21.18 -12.10
CA GLU A 48 -11.45 -22.26 -11.17
C GLU A 48 -9.93 -22.53 -11.07
N TYR A 49 -9.10 -21.54 -11.43
CA TYR A 49 -7.64 -21.63 -11.24
C TYR A 49 -7.23 -21.47 -9.78
N ILE A 50 -8.04 -20.78 -8.97
CA ILE A 50 -7.85 -20.60 -7.53
C ILE A 50 -9.13 -20.86 -6.77
N GLY A 51 -9.02 -21.31 -5.52
CA GLY A 51 -10.16 -21.44 -4.59
C GLY A 51 -10.49 -20.12 -3.91
N LYS A 52 -11.65 -20.07 -3.22
CA LYS A 52 -12.13 -18.86 -2.51
C LYS A 52 -11.13 -18.32 -1.48
N GLU A 53 -10.50 -19.19 -0.71
CA GLU A 53 -9.51 -18.78 0.31
C GLU A 53 -8.31 -18.04 -0.31
N ILE A 54 -7.80 -18.56 -1.42
CA ILE A 54 -6.69 -17.91 -2.14
C ILE A 54 -7.16 -16.60 -2.78
N HIS A 55 -8.37 -16.57 -3.31
CA HIS A 55 -8.95 -15.35 -3.87
C HIS A 55 -9.07 -14.24 -2.81
N GLU A 56 -9.56 -14.54 -1.61
CA GLU A 56 -9.66 -13.58 -0.51
C GLU A 56 -8.28 -13.04 -0.10
N LEU A 57 -7.28 -13.92 0.03
CA LEU A 57 -5.90 -13.51 0.31
C LEU A 57 -5.32 -12.63 -0.81
N LEU A 58 -5.59 -12.98 -2.06
CA LEU A 58 -5.12 -12.22 -3.22
C LEU A 58 -5.75 -10.82 -3.26
N CYS A 59 -7.05 -10.72 -3.01
CA CYS A 59 -7.74 -9.43 -2.94
C CYS A 59 -7.17 -8.54 -1.83
N ARG A 60 -6.89 -9.10 -0.66
CA ARG A 60 -6.23 -8.39 0.44
C ARG A 60 -4.80 -7.96 0.08
N ALA A 61 -4.03 -8.83 -0.57
CA ALA A 61 -2.71 -8.48 -1.06
C ALA A 61 -2.75 -7.33 -2.07
N CYS A 62 -3.74 -7.31 -2.97
CA CYS A 62 -3.98 -6.19 -3.89
C CYS A 62 -4.22 -4.87 -3.15
N ASP A 63 -4.91 -4.89 -2.00
CA ASP A 63 -5.16 -3.69 -1.23
C ASP A 63 -3.89 -3.14 -0.57
N TYR A 64 -2.98 -4.00 -0.15
CA TYR A 64 -1.81 -3.61 0.63
C TYR A 64 -0.53 -3.41 -0.18
N HIS A 65 -0.34 -4.10 -1.33
CA HIS A 65 0.97 -4.20 -1.99
C HIS A 65 1.59 -2.84 -2.34
N ASP A 66 0.77 -1.87 -2.70
CA ASP A 66 1.18 -0.54 -3.16
C ASP A 66 0.87 0.60 -2.19
N LEU A 67 0.37 0.32 -0.97
CA LEU A 67 0.06 1.37 0.01
C LEU A 67 1.27 2.23 0.37
N GLY A 68 2.46 1.66 0.40
CA GLY A 68 3.70 2.40 0.64
C GLY A 68 3.97 3.49 -0.40
N LYS A 69 3.32 3.44 -1.58
CA LYS A 69 3.39 4.52 -2.58
C LYS A 69 2.70 5.80 -2.12
N ALA A 70 1.84 5.75 -1.11
CA ALA A 70 1.25 6.93 -0.48
C ALA A 70 2.28 7.84 0.20
N ASN A 71 3.50 7.37 0.39
CA ASN A 71 4.61 8.18 0.91
C ASN A 71 4.80 9.45 0.05
N PRO A 72 4.90 10.65 0.67
CA PRO A 72 5.00 11.93 -0.06
C PRO A 72 6.14 11.99 -1.08
N ARG A 73 7.33 11.46 -0.74
CA ARG A 73 8.46 11.43 -1.67
C ARG A 73 8.20 10.55 -2.89
N MET A 74 7.54 9.42 -2.69
CA MET A 74 7.14 8.55 -3.80
C MET A 74 6.10 9.25 -4.69
N GLN A 75 5.11 9.92 -4.10
CA GLN A 75 4.12 10.69 -4.85
C GLN A 75 4.77 11.82 -5.65
N GLU A 76 5.74 12.53 -5.07
CA GLU A 76 6.50 13.56 -5.76
C GLU A 76 7.28 12.98 -6.97
N ARG A 77 7.94 11.82 -6.80
CA ARG A 77 8.63 11.14 -7.91
C ARG A 77 7.71 10.70 -9.03
N LEU A 78 6.51 10.23 -8.69
CA LEU A 78 5.53 9.82 -9.70
C LEU A 78 5.06 10.99 -10.56
N GLN A 79 5.08 12.21 -10.02
CA GLN A 79 4.70 13.44 -10.71
C GLN A 79 5.90 14.13 -11.39
N ASN A 80 7.11 13.92 -10.87
CA ASN A 80 8.32 14.53 -11.37
C ASN A 80 9.38 13.49 -11.73
N HIS A 81 9.44 13.11 -12.99
CA HIS A 81 10.37 12.10 -13.52
C HIS A 81 11.86 12.45 -13.43
N LYS A 82 12.20 13.67 -13.05
CA LYS A 82 13.59 14.07 -12.80
C LYS A 82 14.10 13.58 -11.45
N LEU A 83 13.19 13.36 -10.51
CA LEU A 83 13.55 12.85 -9.18
C LEU A 83 13.88 11.37 -9.24
N ARG A 84 14.86 10.96 -8.45
CA ARG A 84 15.33 9.57 -8.34
C ARG A 84 15.13 9.07 -6.92
N PHE A 85 15.05 7.76 -6.79
CA PHE A 85 15.06 7.09 -5.49
C PHE A 85 16.41 7.33 -4.79
N GLU A 86 16.36 7.76 -3.53
CA GLU A 86 17.53 8.02 -2.69
C GLU A 86 17.64 6.93 -1.60
N PRO A 87 18.48 5.88 -1.81
CA PRO A 87 18.53 4.72 -0.90
C PRO A 87 18.84 5.07 0.55
N ASP A 88 19.58 6.17 0.79
CA ASP A 88 19.98 6.60 2.13
C ASP A 88 18.91 7.39 2.88
N ARG A 89 17.88 7.84 2.17
CA ARG A 89 16.82 8.70 2.70
C ARG A 89 15.41 8.15 2.49
N GLU A 90 15.29 7.06 1.77
CA GLU A 90 13.99 6.51 1.42
C GLU A 90 13.93 5.01 1.65
N ILE A 91 12.76 4.54 2.04
CA ILE A 91 12.44 3.12 2.12
C ILE A 91 11.64 2.75 0.86
N PRO A 92 11.96 1.63 0.19
CA PRO A 92 11.17 1.13 -0.93
C PRO A 92 9.70 0.95 -0.53
N HIS A 93 8.78 1.31 -1.44
CA HIS A 93 7.35 1.28 -1.14
C HIS A 93 6.82 -0.10 -0.76
N ASN A 94 7.38 -1.18 -1.30
CA ASN A 94 7.00 -2.55 -0.91
C ASN A 94 7.31 -2.84 0.57
N ILE A 95 8.43 -2.34 1.08
CA ILE A 95 8.78 -2.45 2.50
C ILE A 95 7.85 -1.58 3.36
N LEU A 96 7.58 -0.33 2.93
CA LEU A 96 6.61 0.52 3.61
C LEU A 96 5.22 -0.14 3.65
N SER A 97 4.81 -0.74 2.55
CA SER A 97 3.54 -1.48 2.47
C SER A 97 3.45 -2.61 3.50
N MET A 98 4.54 -3.34 3.74
CA MET A 98 4.58 -4.38 4.78
C MET A 98 4.27 -3.82 6.18
N TYR A 99 4.80 -2.64 6.52
CA TYR A 99 4.54 -2.00 7.82
C TYR A 99 3.10 -1.52 7.98
N LEU A 100 2.38 -1.31 6.88
CA LEU A 100 0.99 -0.85 6.89
C LEU A 100 -0.03 -2.00 6.98
N ILE A 101 0.43 -3.27 6.89
CA ILE A 101 -0.45 -4.43 7.05
C ILE A 101 -0.84 -4.57 8.52
N PRO A 102 -2.15 -4.60 8.84
CA PRO A 102 -2.61 -4.86 10.21
C PRO A 102 -2.08 -6.19 10.73
N LYS A 103 -1.64 -6.21 11.99
CA LYS A 103 -1.24 -7.44 12.64
C LYS A 103 -2.44 -8.35 12.82
N GLU A 104 -2.39 -9.52 12.20
CA GLU A 104 -3.44 -10.53 12.26
C GLU A 104 -2.89 -11.84 12.83
N PRO A 105 -3.77 -12.75 13.27
CA PRO A 105 -3.35 -14.08 13.69
C PRO A 105 -2.61 -14.82 12.56
N LEU A 106 -1.57 -15.52 12.94
CA LEU A 106 -0.83 -16.44 12.06
C LEU A 106 -1.74 -17.55 11.53
N PRO A 107 -1.48 -18.12 10.33
CA PRO A 107 -0.33 -17.89 9.43
C PRO A 107 -0.54 -16.80 8.38
N GLU A 108 -1.75 -16.29 8.20
CA GLU A 108 -2.14 -15.41 7.08
C GLU A 108 -1.35 -14.11 7.08
N TYR A 109 -1.03 -13.59 8.25
CA TYR A 109 -0.25 -12.37 8.39
C TYR A 109 1.14 -12.48 7.74
N TYR A 110 1.86 -13.57 8.00
CA TYR A 110 3.19 -13.75 7.41
C TYR A 110 3.14 -14.01 5.92
N LEU A 111 2.13 -14.72 5.44
CA LEU A 111 1.92 -14.90 4.01
C LEU A 111 1.69 -13.55 3.33
N MET A 112 0.88 -12.69 3.95
CA MET A 112 0.61 -11.34 3.44
C MET A 112 1.88 -10.48 3.42
N LEU A 113 2.66 -10.47 4.49
CA LEU A 113 3.96 -9.78 4.54
C LEU A 113 4.89 -10.25 3.43
N PHE A 114 4.96 -11.56 3.21
CA PHE A 114 5.81 -12.14 2.17
C PHE A 114 5.35 -11.69 0.77
N VAL A 115 4.08 -11.85 0.45
CA VAL A 115 3.53 -11.47 -0.87
C VAL A 115 3.73 -9.99 -1.14
N VAL A 116 3.41 -9.12 -0.18
CA VAL A 116 3.53 -7.66 -0.32
C VAL A 116 4.99 -7.23 -0.38
N GLY A 117 5.86 -7.79 0.46
CA GLY A 117 7.28 -7.42 0.48
C GLY A 117 8.02 -7.80 -0.80
N PHE A 118 7.66 -8.93 -1.41
CA PHE A 118 8.37 -9.51 -2.54
C PHE A 118 7.70 -9.27 -3.90
N HIS A 119 6.70 -8.42 -4.00
CA HIS A 119 5.97 -8.24 -5.26
C HIS A 119 6.78 -7.57 -6.39
N HIS A 120 7.94 -6.96 -6.10
CA HIS A 120 8.79 -6.32 -7.10
C HIS A 120 10.18 -6.94 -7.25
N ASP A 121 10.87 -7.18 -6.13
CA ASP A 121 12.28 -7.58 -6.16
C ASP A 121 12.61 -8.50 -4.99
N TYR A 122 13.12 -9.66 -5.31
CA TYR A 122 13.52 -10.66 -4.33
C TYR A 122 14.89 -10.39 -3.71
N GLY A 123 15.79 -9.69 -4.42
CA GLY A 123 17.18 -9.55 -4.01
C GLY A 123 17.40 -8.58 -2.85
N ASN A 124 16.67 -7.49 -2.82
CA ASN A 124 16.94 -6.39 -1.90
C ASN A 124 16.13 -6.43 -0.59
N VAL A 125 15.03 -7.16 -0.54
CA VAL A 125 14.13 -7.18 0.64
C VAL A 125 14.87 -7.64 1.88
N PHE A 126 15.60 -8.74 1.83
CA PHE A 126 16.34 -9.26 2.99
C PHE A 126 17.44 -8.33 3.44
N GLN A 127 18.18 -7.71 2.52
CA GLN A 127 19.23 -6.74 2.86
C GLN A 127 18.65 -5.53 3.59
N ILE A 128 17.51 -5.01 3.10
CA ILE A 128 16.82 -3.87 3.72
C ILE A 128 16.30 -4.24 5.11
N LEU A 129 15.66 -5.40 5.26
CA LEU A 129 15.13 -5.85 6.55
C LEU A 129 16.24 -6.09 7.60
N GLN A 130 17.45 -6.43 7.17
CA GLN A 130 18.61 -6.60 8.04
C GLN A 130 19.34 -5.27 8.35
N SER A 131 19.06 -4.22 7.62
CA SER A 131 19.71 -2.93 7.81
C SER A 131 19.15 -2.20 9.03
N THR A 132 20.01 -1.94 10.02
CA THR A 132 19.64 -1.17 11.22
C THR A 132 19.22 0.25 10.87
N GLU A 133 19.86 0.87 9.89
CA GLU A 133 19.55 2.23 9.41
C GLU A 133 18.13 2.31 8.82
N LYS A 134 17.76 1.32 8.01
CA LYS A 134 16.40 1.27 7.43
C LYS A 134 15.33 0.98 8.46
N GLN A 135 15.64 0.18 9.49
CA GLN A 135 14.74 -0.03 10.62
C GLN A 135 14.52 1.24 11.44
N CYS A 136 15.54 2.09 11.58
CA CYS A 136 15.39 3.39 12.22
C CYS A 136 14.48 4.32 11.41
N LEU A 137 14.68 4.42 10.08
CA LEU A 137 13.83 5.22 9.20
C LEU A 137 12.36 4.78 9.22
N ALA A 138 12.09 3.49 9.36
CA ALA A 138 10.74 2.95 9.47
C ALA A 138 10.02 3.33 10.77
N LYS A 139 10.77 3.65 11.83
CA LYS A 139 10.18 4.07 13.12
C LYS A 139 9.82 5.54 13.17
N GLU A 140 10.32 6.33 12.22
CA GLU A 140 10.06 7.77 12.11
C GLU A 140 8.82 8.08 11.24
N LEU A 141 8.19 7.07 10.67
CA LEU A 141 6.97 7.14 9.86
C LEU A 141 5.73 6.82 10.70
#